data_26ec89d0a6ce7f3deeeb20ea29c48d29
#
_entry.id   26ec89d0a6ce7f3deeeb20ea29c48d29
#
_cell.length_a   1.000
_cell.length_b   1.000
_cell.length_c   1.000
_cell.angle_alpha   90.00
_cell.angle_beta   90.00
_cell.angle_gamma   90.00
#
_symmetry.space_group_name_H-M   'P 1'
#
loop_
_entity.id
_entity.type
_entity.pdbx_description
1 polymer ?
#
loop_
_entity_poly.entity_id
_entity_poly.type
_entity_poly.pdbx_seq_one_letter_code
_entity_poly.pdbx_strand_id
1 'polypeptide(L)'
;MGESPPDSGGGRRLLGEAGGQTVAGRRDRAALRHARRERLQRLLDHEEALHQPQWVRPTEGEPLWPVALAVIAAASLQLAVPARLALHPRWLLPSLVLGLLIVLAAVKPANVRQGSALVQIAGLLLVIIAAFANAFSAVKLIQELLQGKAGDNPTALLGIGAAVYITNIIVFALWYWAFDRGGPRGRAHATSTPPDFLFPQMTVPELFPDWRAEFGDYLYLAFTNATAFSPTDTLPTSRWSKMTMMLQSAIALLIAALIIARVVNVLH
;
A
#
# COMPACT_ATOMS: atom_id res chain seq x y z
N MET A 1 -83.78 63.12 -6.49
CA MET A 1 -82.50 63.74 -6.18
C MET A 1 -81.75 62.86 -5.21
N GLY A 2 -80.71 62.18 -5.57
CA GLY A 2 -79.96 61.32 -4.73
C GLY A 2 -78.72 60.79 -5.56
N GLU A 3 -77.63 61.47 -5.43
CA GLU A 3 -76.36 61.09 -5.99
C GLU A 3 -75.79 59.89 -5.23
N SER A 4 -75.37 58.89 -5.96
CA SER A 4 -74.60 57.77 -5.46
C SER A 4 -73.11 58.12 -5.47
N PRO A 5 -72.30 57.73 -4.47
CA PRO A 5 -70.87 57.96 -4.45
C PRO A 5 -70.09 56.92 -5.36
N PRO A 6 -68.94 57.30 -5.87
CA PRO A 6 -68.16 56.41 -6.80
C PRO A 6 -67.45 55.32 -6.04
N ASP A 7 -67.37 54.17 -6.76
CA ASP A 7 -66.73 52.95 -6.37
C ASP A 7 -65.19 53.11 -6.26
N SER A 8 -64.63 52.78 -5.08
CA SER A 8 -63.22 52.88 -4.74
C SER A 8 -62.45 51.52 -4.88
N GLY A 9 -62.82 50.73 -5.95
CA GLY A 9 -62.32 49.37 -6.12
C GLY A 9 -60.96 49.19 -6.83
N GLY A 10 -60.37 50.30 -7.38
CA GLY A 10 -59.20 50.16 -8.26
C GLY A 10 -57.81 50.06 -7.59
N GLY A 11 -57.70 50.44 -6.32
CA GLY A 11 -56.36 50.59 -5.69
C GLY A 11 -55.72 49.35 -5.10
N ARG A 12 -56.48 48.28 -4.83
CA ARG A 12 -55.94 47.09 -4.15
C ARG A 12 -55.32 46.06 -5.09
N ARG A 13 -55.63 45.99 -6.37
CA ARG A 13 -55.05 45.05 -7.33
C ARG A 13 -53.63 45.41 -7.77
N LEU A 14 -53.27 46.69 -7.88
CA LEU A 14 -51.97 47.12 -8.35
C LEU A 14 -50.85 46.94 -7.32
N LEU A 15 -51.17 46.93 -6.02
CA LEU A 15 -50.18 46.68 -4.95
C LEU A 15 -49.82 45.20 -4.78
N GLY A 16 -50.69 44.27 -5.17
CA GLY A 16 -50.43 42.82 -5.12
C GLY A 16 -49.49 42.35 -6.21
N GLU A 17 -49.57 42.89 -7.41
CA GLU A 17 -48.73 42.50 -8.54
C GLU A 17 -47.29 43.05 -8.43
N ALA A 18 -47.11 44.25 -7.93
CA ALA A 18 -45.78 44.83 -7.71
C ALA A 18 -45.01 44.10 -6.59
N GLY A 19 -45.67 43.58 -5.57
CA GLY A 19 -45.09 42.79 -4.49
C GLY A 19 -44.62 41.40 -4.98
N GLY A 20 -45.41 40.75 -5.85
CA GLY A 20 -45.08 39.45 -6.44
C GLY A 20 -43.84 39.46 -7.34
N GLN A 21 -43.71 40.49 -8.19
CA GLN A 21 -42.54 40.63 -9.06
C GLN A 21 -41.23 40.93 -8.31
N THR A 22 -41.26 41.63 -7.21
CA THR A 22 -40.08 41.90 -6.38
C THR A 22 -39.62 40.66 -5.62
N VAL A 23 -40.56 39.80 -5.18
CA VAL A 23 -40.23 38.53 -4.48
C VAL A 23 -39.71 37.50 -5.44
N ALA A 24 -40.26 37.38 -6.66
CA ALA A 24 -39.75 36.51 -7.72
C ALA A 24 -38.34 36.91 -8.14
N GLY A 25 -38.09 38.19 -8.39
CA GLY A 25 -36.75 38.69 -8.75
C GLY A 25 -35.71 38.54 -7.62
N ARG A 26 -36.10 38.51 -6.35
CA ARG A 26 -35.21 38.19 -5.22
C ARG A 26 -34.85 36.69 -5.19
N ARG A 27 -35.83 35.81 -5.44
CA ARG A 27 -35.61 34.36 -5.51
C ARG A 27 -34.68 34.00 -6.67
N ASP A 28 -34.88 34.57 -7.86
CA ASP A 28 -34.04 34.35 -9.02
C ASP A 28 -32.57 34.81 -8.81
N ARG A 29 -32.39 35.98 -8.16
CA ARG A 29 -31.07 36.47 -7.80
C ARG A 29 -30.38 35.60 -6.73
N ALA A 30 -31.13 35.03 -5.79
CA ALA A 30 -30.61 34.10 -4.80
C ALA A 30 -30.19 32.76 -5.46
N ALA A 31 -31.01 32.24 -6.37
CA ALA A 31 -30.70 31.04 -7.13
C ALA A 31 -29.45 31.21 -8.02
N LEU A 32 -29.32 32.36 -8.71
CA LEU A 32 -28.15 32.68 -9.51
C LEU A 32 -26.89 32.84 -8.67
N ARG A 33 -26.97 33.41 -7.48
CA ARG A 33 -25.85 33.50 -6.53
C ARG A 33 -25.44 32.11 -6.03
N HIS A 34 -26.39 31.23 -5.76
CA HIS A 34 -26.13 29.86 -5.33
C HIS A 34 -25.43 29.07 -6.45
N ALA A 35 -25.96 29.08 -7.64
CA ALA A 35 -25.38 28.44 -8.81
C ALA A 35 -23.97 28.96 -9.14
N ARG A 36 -23.72 30.26 -8.99
CA ARG A 36 -22.39 30.86 -9.17
C ARG A 36 -21.41 30.41 -8.08
N ARG A 37 -21.86 30.31 -6.82
CA ARG A 37 -21.03 29.80 -5.72
C ARG A 37 -20.66 28.33 -5.95
N GLU A 38 -21.60 27.49 -6.33
CA GLU A 38 -21.34 26.08 -6.64
C GLU A 38 -20.36 25.93 -7.82
N ARG A 39 -20.50 26.77 -8.84
CA ARG A 39 -19.57 26.76 -9.98
C ARG A 39 -18.16 27.19 -9.57
N LEU A 40 -18.04 28.24 -8.73
CA LEU A 40 -16.76 28.67 -8.19
C LEU A 40 -16.14 27.62 -7.28
N GLN A 41 -16.93 26.99 -6.40
CA GLN A 41 -16.44 25.89 -5.58
C GLN A 41 -15.92 24.73 -6.42
N ARG A 42 -16.65 24.29 -7.45
CA ARG A 42 -16.19 23.23 -8.35
C ARG A 42 -14.89 23.60 -9.10
N LEU A 43 -14.71 24.87 -9.46
CA LEU A 43 -13.47 25.33 -10.09
C LEU A 43 -12.30 25.34 -9.12
N LEU A 44 -12.51 25.79 -7.87
CA LEU A 44 -11.51 25.76 -6.81
C LEU A 44 -11.13 24.32 -6.43
N ASP A 45 -12.13 23.45 -6.24
CA ASP A 45 -11.91 22.05 -5.96
C ASP A 45 -11.14 21.34 -7.09
N HIS A 46 -11.40 21.73 -8.34
CA HIS A 46 -10.68 21.21 -9.50
C HIS A 46 -9.24 21.71 -9.55
N GLU A 47 -9.01 22.98 -9.24
CA GLU A 47 -7.67 23.60 -9.19
C GLU A 47 -6.85 23.00 -8.04
N GLU A 48 -7.43 22.81 -6.84
CA GLU A 48 -6.80 22.12 -5.74
C GLU A 48 -6.48 20.65 -6.09
N ALA A 49 -7.37 19.96 -6.79
CA ALA A 49 -7.14 18.59 -7.25
C ALA A 49 -5.96 18.50 -8.23
N LEU A 50 -5.74 19.52 -9.07
CA LEU A 50 -4.61 19.57 -10.00
C LEU A 50 -3.27 19.79 -9.27
N HIS A 51 -3.27 20.41 -8.11
CA HIS A 51 -2.06 20.70 -7.32
C HIS A 51 -1.76 19.60 -6.29
N GLN A 52 -2.68 18.62 -6.09
CA GLN A 52 -2.40 17.50 -5.21
C GLN A 52 -1.34 16.57 -5.83
N PRO A 53 -0.35 16.09 -5.04
CA PRO A 53 0.66 15.17 -5.53
C PRO A 53 0.04 13.82 -5.96
N GLN A 54 0.66 13.14 -6.92
CA GLN A 54 0.15 11.91 -7.52
C GLN A 54 -0.15 10.81 -6.49
N TRP A 55 0.63 10.72 -5.42
CA TRP A 55 0.46 9.70 -4.40
C TRP A 55 -0.84 9.86 -3.56
N VAL A 56 -1.53 11.00 -3.65
CA VAL A 56 -2.84 11.27 -3.02
C VAL A 56 -3.99 11.11 -4.02
N ARG A 57 -3.72 11.05 -5.34
CA ARG A 57 -4.75 10.97 -6.37
C ARG A 57 -5.16 9.51 -6.63
N PRO A 58 -6.44 9.26 -6.98
CA PRO A 58 -6.85 7.96 -7.51
C PRO A 58 -6.08 7.62 -8.79
N THR A 59 -5.64 6.36 -8.90
CA THR A 59 -4.84 5.87 -10.04
C THR A 59 -5.42 4.61 -10.65
N GLU A 60 -4.90 4.21 -11.82
CA GLU A 60 -5.28 2.94 -12.46
C GLU A 60 -4.74 1.69 -11.75
N GLY A 61 -3.89 1.87 -10.74
CA GLY A 61 -3.23 0.82 -9.99
C GLY A 61 -1.76 0.66 -10.37
N GLU A 62 -1.08 -0.20 -9.63
CA GLU A 62 0.36 -0.46 -9.78
C GLU A 62 0.60 -1.65 -10.70
N PRO A 63 1.73 -1.69 -11.45
CA PRO A 63 2.13 -2.86 -12.23
C PRO A 63 2.45 -4.03 -11.29
N LEU A 64 1.85 -5.20 -11.52
CA LEU A 64 2.03 -6.37 -10.65
C LEU A 64 3.23 -7.25 -11.04
N TRP A 65 3.88 -7.00 -12.18
CA TRP A 65 4.99 -7.82 -12.64
C TRP A 65 6.23 -7.81 -11.70
N PRO A 66 6.59 -6.67 -11.01
CA PRO A 66 7.70 -6.70 -10.07
C PRO A 66 7.38 -7.56 -8.83
N VAL A 67 6.12 -7.50 -8.38
CA VAL A 67 5.61 -8.34 -7.28
C VAL A 67 5.67 -9.81 -7.68
N ALA A 68 5.23 -10.15 -8.89
CA ALA A 68 5.28 -11.53 -9.40
C ALA A 68 6.72 -12.05 -9.47
N LEU A 69 7.67 -11.26 -9.97
CA LEU A 69 9.10 -11.63 -9.97
C LEU A 69 9.65 -11.84 -8.56
N ALA A 70 9.32 -10.97 -7.63
CA ALA A 70 9.75 -11.10 -6.23
C ALA A 70 9.20 -12.38 -5.58
N VAL A 71 7.95 -12.70 -5.84
CA VAL A 71 7.29 -13.92 -5.35
C VAL A 71 7.94 -15.17 -5.94
N ILE A 72 8.24 -15.17 -7.25
CA ILE A 72 8.98 -16.28 -7.91
C ILE A 72 10.37 -16.43 -7.32
N ALA A 73 11.09 -15.32 -7.11
CA ALA A 73 12.42 -15.35 -6.51
C ALA A 73 12.38 -15.91 -5.08
N ALA A 74 11.45 -15.47 -4.24
CA ALA A 74 11.28 -15.99 -2.89
C ALA A 74 10.95 -17.49 -2.89
N ALA A 75 10.07 -17.95 -3.78
CA ALA A 75 9.74 -19.37 -3.93
C ALA A 75 10.94 -20.20 -4.39
N SER A 76 11.73 -19.69 -5.35
CA SER A 76 12.93 -20.36 -5.84
C SER A 76 14.00 -20.48 -4.75
N LEU A 77 14.23 -19.41 -3.98
CA LEU A 77 15.13 -19.42 -2.84
C LEU A 77 14.67 -20.42 -1.77
N GLN A 78 13.37 -20.48 -1.50
CA GLN A 78 12.80 -21.41 -0.53
C GLN A 78 12.96 -22.88 -0.97
N LEU A 79 12.93 -23.17 -2.27
CA LEU A 79 13.24 -24.50 -2.80
C LEU A 79 14.74 -24.85 -2.66
N ALA A 80 15.62 -23.88 -2.69
CA ALA A 80 17.05 -24.07 -2.47
C ALA A 80 17.40 -24.36 -0.99
N VAL A 81 16.56 -23.98 -0.04
CA VAL A 81 16.71 -24.27 1.38
C VAL A 81 16.56 -25.80 1.63
N PRO A 82 17.44 -26.45 2.42
CA PRO A 82 17.35 -27.87 2.75
C PRO A 82 15.98 -28.25 3.35
N ALA A 83 15.50 -29.45 3.00
CA ALA A 83 14.17 -29.91 3.42
C ALA A 83 13.95 -29.88 4.95
N ARG A 84 15.01 -30.10 5.75
CA ARG A 84 14.97 -30.05 7.21
C ARG A 84 14.61 -28.66 7.78
N LEU A 85 14.92 -27.61 7.01
CA LEU A 85 14.65 -26.21 7.38
C LEU A 85 13.37 -25.66 6.74
N ALA A 86 12.77 -26.40 5.82
CA ALA A 86 11.55 -26.01 5.11
C ALA A 86 10.30 -26.60 5.78
N LEU A 87 9.16 -25.92 5.60
CA LEU A 87 7.85 -26.46 5.96
C LEU A 87 7.53 -27.71 5.12
N HIS A 88 7.01 -28.74 5.74
CA HIS A 88 6.55 -29.94 5.05
C HIS A 88 5.05 -29.89 4.79
N PRO A 89 4.58 -30.31 3.60
CA PRO A 89 5.35 -30.80 2.45
C PRO A 89 6.02 -29.65 1.66
N ARG A 90 7.25 -29.86 1.20
CA ARG A 90 8.11 -28.87 0.54
C ARG A 90 7.50 -28.22 -0.71
N TRP A 91 6.61 -28.91 -1.39
CA TRP A 91 5.93 -28.43 -2.60
C TRP A 91 4.74 -27.49 -2.30
N LEU A 92 4.24 -27.50 -1.05
CA LEU A 92 3.04 -26.72 -0.69
C LEU A 92 3.19 -25.23 -0.99
N LEU A 93 4.28 -24.62 -0.54
CA LEU A 93 4.50 -23.19 -0.73
C LEU A 93 4.72 -22.80 -2.20
N PRO A 94 5.63 -23.46 -2.95
CA PRO A 94 5.81 -23.15 -4.36
C PRO A 94 4.54 -23.36 -5.18
N SER A 95 3.75 -24.42 -4.91
CA SER A 95 2.50 -24.65 -5.64
C SER A 95 1.42 -23.63 -5.28
N LEU A 96 1.37 -23.19 -4.03
CA LEU A 96 0.43 -22.15 -3.60
C LEU A 96 0.78 -20.78 -4.21
N VAL A 97 2.08 -20.49 -4.27
CA VAL A 97 2.63 -19.31 -4.95
C VAL A 97 2.31 -19.34 -6.44
N LEU A 98 2.58 -20.47 -7.10
CA LEU A 98 2.30 -20.65 -8.53
C LEU A 98 0.79 -20.56 -8.81
N GLY A 99 -0.03 -21.20 -7.99
CA GLY A 99 -1.49 -21.13 -8.10
C GLY A 99 -2.00 -19.70 -8.02
N LEU A 100 -1.47 -18.89 -7.11
CA LEU A 100 -1.87 -17.50 -6.99
C LEU A 100 -1.33 -16.63 -8.13
N LEU A 101 -0.12 -16.86 -8.61
CA LEU A 101 0.39 -16.19 -9.81
C LEU A 101 -0.50 -16.45 -11.01
N ILE A 102 -0.99 -17.68 -11.17
CA ILE A 102 -1.95 -18.04 -12.23
C ILE A 102 -3.27 -17.28 -12.03
N VAL A 103 -3.79 -17.21 -10.80
CA VAL A 103 -5.01 -16.44 -10.50
C VAL A 103 -4.81 -14.96 -10.79
N LEU A 104 -3.68 -14.38 -10.36
CA LEU A 104 -3.34 -12.97 -10.63
C LEU A 104 -3.17 -12.70 -12.13
N ALA A 105 -2.54 -13.61 -12.87
CA ALA A 105 -2.38 -13.50 -14.33
C ALA A 105 -3.70 -13.66 -15.09
N ALA A 106 -4.62 -14.49 -14.59
CA ALA A 106 -5.95 -14.68 -15.18
C ALA A 106 -6.90 -13.51 -14.94
N VAL A 107 -6.66 -12.71 -13.91
CA VAL A 107 -7.46 -11.51 -13.61
C VAL A 107 -6.97 -10.36 -14.47
N LYS A 108 -7.79 -9.89 -15.40
CA LYS A 108 -7.47 -8.72 -16.23
C LYS A 108 -7.17 -7.50 -15.35
N PRO A 109 -6.22 -6.62 -15.74
CA PRO A 109 -5.90 -5.40 -14.98
C PRO A 109 -7.11 -4.52 -14.67
N ALA A 110 -8.10 -4.48 -15.56
CA ALA A 110 -9.37 -3.78 -15.37
C ALA A 110 -10.18 -4.32 -14.18
N ASN A 111 -10.07 -5.62 -13.86
CA ASN A 111 -10.78 -6.23 -12.72
C ASN A 111 -10.07 -5.98 -11.39
N VAL A 112 -8.76 -5.68 -11.40
CA VAL A 112 -8.04 -5.23 -10.21
C VAL A 112 -8.54 -3.84 -9.79
N ARG A 113 -8.85 -2.98 -10.75
CA ARG A 113 -9.47 -1.67 -10.50
C ARG A 113 -10.91 -1.77 -9.95
N GLN A 114 -11.70 -2.74 -10.44
CA GLN A 114 -13.06 -3.01 -9.92
C GLN A 114 -13.06 -3.85 -8.64
N GLY A 115 -11.86 -4.29 -8.21
CA GLY A 115 -11.56 -4.86 -6.90
C GLY A 115 -12.44 -6.03 -6.50
N SER A 116 -12.25 -7.18 -7.13
CA SER A 116 -12.70 -8.41 -6.50
C SER A 116 -12.03 -8.54 -5.12
N ALA A 117 -12.82 -8.47 -4.05
CA ALA A 117 -12.33 -8.68 -2.69
C ALA A 117 -11.56 -10.01 -2.56
N LEU A 118 -11.91 -10.99 -3.38
CA LEU A 118 -11.23 -12.29 -3.47
C LEU A 118 -9.76 -12.15 -3.88
N VAL A 119 -9.44 -11.31 -4.88
CA VAL A 119 -8.05 -11.11 -5.32
C VAL A 119 -7.21 -10.45 -4.24
N GLN A 120 -7.78 -9.48 -3.52
CA GLN A 120 -7.12 -8.83 -2.41
C GLN A 120 -6.88 -9.79 -1.25
N ILE A 121 -7.90 -10.55 -0.85
CA ILE A 121 -7.80 -11.54 0.22
C ILE A 121 -6.80 -12.64 -0.15
N ALA A 122 -6.84 -13.15 -1.39
CA ALA A 122 -5.88 -14.14 -1.87
C ALA A 122 -4.44 -13.64 -1.85
N GLY A 123 -4.20 -12.40 -2.30
CA GLY A 123 -2.88 -11.75 -2.24
C GLY A 123 -2.39 -11.60 -0.79
N LEU A 124 -3.25 -11.17 0.11
CA LEU A 124 -2.95 -11.01 1.52
C LEU A 124 -2.62 -12.36 2.20
N LEU A 125 -3.43 -13.38 1.94
CA LEU A 125 -3.20 -14.74 2.45
C LEU A 125 -1.85 -15.27 1.97
N LEU A 126 -1.48 -15.03 0.72
CA LEU A 126 -0.18 -15.45 0.20
C LEU A 126 0.97 -14.78 0.93
N VAL A 127 0.90 -13.47 1.14
CA VAL A 127 1.95 -12.75 1.88
C VAL A 127 2.07 -13.28 3.30
N ILE A 128 0.95 -13.56 3.97
CA ILE A 128 0.92 -14.14 5.32
C ILE A 128 1.55 -15.53 5.33
N ILE A 129 1.20 -16.40 4.36
CA ILE A 129 1.75 -17.75 4.26
C ILE A 129 3.26 -17.70 3.96
N ALA A 130 3.70 -16.84 3.04
CA ALA A 130 5.11 -16.65 2.75
C ALA A 130 5.89 -16.15 3.96
N ALA A 131 5.31 -15.21 4.72
CA ALA A 131 5.90 -14.69 5.96
C ALA A 131 6.04 -15.78 7.03
N PHE A 132 4.99 -16.59 7.20
CA PHE A 132 5.02 -17.71 8.15
C PHE A 132 6.08 -18.76 7.77
N ALA A 133 6.17 -19.13 6.49
CA ALA A 133 7.17 -20.06 6.01
C ALA A 133 8.59 -19.55 6.18
N ASN A 134 8.83 -18.27 5.85
CA ASN A 134 10.12 -17.65 6.06
C ASN A 134 10.49 -17.60 7.54
N ALA A 135 9.55 -17.22 8.41
CA ALA A 135 9.75 -17.22 9.85
C ALA A 135 10.10 -18.63 10.38
N PHE A 136 9.39 -19.65 9.91
CA PHE A 136 9.70 -21.04 10.27
C PHE A 136 11.12 -21.44 9.84
N SER A 137 11.51 -21.15 8.59
CA SER A 137 12.85 -21.46 8.08
C SER A 137 13.94 -20.69 8.86
N ALA A 138 13.70 -19.42 9.19
CA ALA A 138 14.61 -18.60 9.98
C ALA A 138 14.79 -19.18 11.40
N VAL A 139 13.70 -19.51 12.10
CA VAL A 139 13.76 -20.09 13.44
C VAL A 139 14.50 -21.44 13.42
N LYS A 140 14.20 -22.30 12.44
CA LYS A 140 14.90 -23.59 12.30
C LYS A 140 16.39 -23.44 12.01
N LEU A 141 16.75 -22.52 11.13
CA LEU A 141 18.16 -22.20 10.84
C LEU A 141 18.88 -21.72 12.10
N ILE A 142 18.30 -20.77 12.84
CA ILE A 142 18.84 -20.25 14.08
C ILE A 142 19.03 -21.39 15.11
N GLN A 143 18.03 -22.27 15.27
CA GLN A 143 18.13 -23.41 16.19
C GLN A 143 19.26 -24.37 15.80
N GLU A 144 19.42 -24.72 14.50
CA GLU A 144 20.49 -25.58 14.01
C GLU A 144 21.89 -24.93 14.19
N LEU A 145 22.00 -23.62 13.97
CA LEU A 145 23.24 -22.87 14.18
C LEU A 145 23.64 -22.89 15.67
N LEU A 146 22.70 -22.62 16.57
CA LEU A 146 22.95 -22.61 18.02
C LEU A 146 23.29 -24.00 18.55
N GLN A 147 22.70 -25.07 17.98
CA GLN A 147 22.95 -26.44 18.38
C GLN A 147 24.19 -27.06 17.69
N GLY A 148 24.87 -26.34 16.83
CA GLY A 148 26.00 -26.85 16.06
C GLY A 148 25.61 -27.92 14.99
N LYS A 149 24.34 -28.06 14.67
CA LYS A 149 23.80 -29.07 13.74
C LYS A 149 23.71 -28.59 12.29
N ALA A 150 24.03 -27.34 12.01
CA ALA A 150 23.90 -26.75 10.70
C ALA A 150 24.90 -27.31 9.66
N GLY A 151 25.85 -28.14 10.09
CA GLY A 151 26.91 -28.74 9.26
C GLY A 151 28.20 -27.94 9.31
N ASP A 152 29.26 -28.53 8.70
CA ASP A 152 30.62 -28.02 8.76
C ASP A 152 31.15 -27.53 7.40
N ASN A 153 30.29 -27.39 6.40
CA ASN A 153 30.65 -26.83 5.09
C ASN A 153 30.35 -25.32 5.06
N PRO A 154 31.39 -24.45 5.08
CA PRO A 154 31.21 -23.00 5.12
C PRO A 154 30.41 -22.45 3.94
N THR A 155 30.67 -22.97 2.72
CA THR A 155 29.98 -22.54 1.51
C THR A 155 28.50 -22.88 1.55
N ALA A 156 28.14 -24.07 2.01
CA ALA A 156 26.75 -24.47 2.17
C ALA A 156 26.04 -23.63 3.24
N LEU A 157 26.69 -23.31 4.36
CA LEU A 157 26.16 -22.45 5.40
C LEU A 157 25.88 -21.03 4.91
N LEU A 158 26.83 -20.44 4.17
CA LEU A 158 26.67 -19.13 3.56
C LEU A 158 25.53 -19.14 2.53
N GLY A 159 25.45 -20.17 1.67
CA GLY A 159 24.38 -20.29 0.69
C GLY A 159 22.99 -20.40 1.29
N ILE A 160 22.82 -21.24 2.32
CA ILE A 160 21.56 -21.40 3.05
C ILE A 160 21.19 -20.08 3.76
N GLY A 161 22.15 -19.48 4.46
CA GLY A 161 21.95 -18.23 5.15
C GLY A 161 21.57 -17.08 4.22
N ALA A 162 22.26 -16.95 3.10
CA ALA A 162 21.92 -15.97 2.08
C ALA A 162 20.51 -16.20 1.51
N ALA A 163 20.12 -17.45 1.25
CA ALA A 163 18.78 -17.77 0.75
C ALA A 163 17.70 -17.34 1.75
N VAL A 164 17.86 -17.67 3.04
CA VAL A 164 16.88 -17.28 4.09
C VAL A 164 16.88 -15.76 4.29
N TYR A 165 18.06 -15.12 4.28
CA TYR A 165 18.21 -13.68 4.44
C TYR A 165 17.55 -12.89 3.29
N ILE A 166 17.79 -13.28 2.04
CA ILE A 166 17.19 -12.63 0.86
C ILE A 166 15.68 -12.87 0.85
N THR A 167 15.24 -14.10 1.19
CA THR A 167 13.82 -14.40 1.31
C THR A 167 13.16 -13.51 2.38
N ASN A 168 13.84 -13.26 3.49
CA ASN A 168 13.37 -12.35 4.54
C ASN A 168 13.14 -10.93 3.97
N ILE A 169 14.08 -10.39 3.20
CA ILE A 169 13.94 -9.08 2.56
C ILE A 169 12.71 -9.06 1.64
N ILE A 170 12.59 -10.05 0.75
CA ILE A 170 11.48 -10.09 -0.22
C ILE A 170 10.13 -10.21 0.49
N VAL A 171 10.02 -11.08 1.49
CA VAL A 171 8.77 -11.29 2.23
C VAL A 171 8.35 -10.03 2.98
N PHE A 172 9.26 -9.31 3.62
CA PHE A 172 8.94 -8.06 4.29
C PHE A 172 8.64 -6.93 3.29
N ALA A 173 9.29 -6.90 2.13
CA ALA A 173 8.92 -5.98 1.05
C ALA A 173 7.47 -6.20 0.59
N LEU A 174 7.07 -7.47 0.38
CA LEU A 174 5.70 -7.86 0.06
C LEU A 174 4.73 -7.48 1.17
N TRP A 175 5.12 -7.65 2.43
CA TRP A 175 4.32 -7.26 3.59
C TRP A 175 4.10 -5.76 3.63
N TYR A 176 5.16 -4.95 3.52
CA TYR A 176 5.05 -3.49 3.51
C TYR A 176 4.16 -3.00 2.36
N TRP A 177 4.40 -3.51 1.15
CA TRP A 177 3.60 -3.21 -0.02
C TRP A 177 2.12 -3.58 0.12
N ALA A 178 1.82 -4.75 0.72
CA ALA A 178 0.47 -5.27 0.86
C ALA A 178 -0.36 -4.53 1.93
N PHE A 179 0.29 -3.95 2.94
CA PHE A 179 -0.42 -3.34 4.08
C PHE A 179 -0.39 -1.82 4.10
N ASP A 180 0.61 -1.17 3.47
CA ASP A 180 0.69 0.30 3.46
C ASP A 180 -0.57 0.92 2.87
N ARG A 181 -1.21 1.81 3.62
CA ARG A 181 -2.44 2.52 3.23
C ARG A 181 -3.56 1.61 2.73
N GLY A 182 -3.73 0.43 3.34
CA GLY A 182 -4.73 -0.55 2.91
C GLY A 182 -4.37 -1.31 1.63
N GLY A 183 -3.08 -1.33 1.29
CA GLY A 183 -2.50 -2.05 0.16
C GLY A 183 -2.72 -1.37 -1.20
N PRO A 184 -2.37 -2.07 -2.30
CA PRO A 184 -2.42 -1.52 -3.66
C PRO A 184 -3.79 -0.93 -4.04
N ARG A 185 -4.87 -1.57 -3.57
CA ARG A 185 -6.24 -1.09 -3.79
C ARG A 185 -6.52 0.19 -2.99
N GLY A 186 -6.13 0.23 -1.72
CA GLY A 186 -6.28 1.42 -0.89
C GLY A 186 -5.55 2.61 -1.49
N ARG A 187 -4.31 2.40 -1.94
CA ARG A 187 -3.51 3.41 -2.64
C ARG A 187 -4.15 3.83 -3.96
N ALA A 188 -4.63 2.89 -4.77
CA ALA A 188 -5.26 3.20 -6.06
C ALA A 188 -6.55 4.04 -5.93
N HIS A 189 -7.30 3.89 -4.85
CA HIS A 189 -8.52 4.66 -4.59
C HIS A 189 -8.29 5.90 -3.72
N ALA A 190 -7.07 6.15 -3.30
CA ALA A 190 -6.72 7.25 -2.37
C ALA A 190 -7.57 7.25 -1.08
N THR A 191 -7.96 6.05 -0.60
CA THR A 191 -8.95 5.89 0.49
C THR A 191 -8.37 6.09 1.87
N SER A 192 -7.06 6.00 2.03
CA SER A 192 -6.43 6.13 3.34
C SER A 192 -5.29 7.14 3.35
N THR A 193 -5.35 8.00 4.32
CA THR A 193 -4.33 8.97 4.72
C THR A 193 -4.28 8.91 6.25
N PRO A 194 -3.15 9.03 6.90
CA PRO A 194 -1.79 9.22 6.39
C PRO A 194 -1.11 7.91 5.94
N PRO A 195 0.02 7.98 5.20
CA PRO A 195 0.79 6.81 4.83
C PRO A 195 1.42 6.13 6.05
N ASP A 196 1.52 4.79 6.02
CA ASP A 196 2.19 4.03 7.09
C ASP A 196 3.73 4.13 6.96
N PHE A 197 4.21 4.36 5.73
CA PHE A 197 5.59 4.65 5.40
C PHE A 197 5.66 5.98 4.64
N LEU A 198 6.34 6.96 5.24
CA LEU A 198 6.56 8.26 4.63
C LEU A 198 7.86 8.22 3.84
N PHE A 199 7.75 8.17 2.52
CA PHE A 199 8.90 8.22 1.61
C PHE A 199 9.39 9.66 1.42
N PRO A 200 10.70 9.86 1.16
CA PRO A 200 11.27 11.21 0.97
C PRO A 200 10.55 12.03 -0.10
N GLN A 201 10.12 11.39 -1.20
CA GLN A 201 9.41 12.04 -2.30
C GLN A 201 8.04 12.61 -1.89
N MET A 202 7.42 12.04 -0.85
CA MET A 202 6.17 12.57 -0.29
C MET A 202 6.36 13.89 0.47
N THR A 203 7.58 14.16 0.95
CA THR A 203 7.90 15.37 1.74
C THR A 203 8.23 16.58 0.86
N VAL A 204 8.53 16.36 -0.41
CA VAL A 204 8.86 17.40 -1.39
C VAL A 204 8.08 17.18 -2.70
N PRO A 205 6.74 17.23 -2.65
CA PRO A 205 5.88 16.90 -3.78
C PRO A 205 6.09 17.82 -4.98
N GLU A 206 6.63 19.03 -4.78
CA GLU A 206 6.91 19.99 -5.84
C GLU A 206 8.03 19.48 -6.78
N LEU A 207 8.97 18.68 -6.24
CA LEU A 207 10.04 18.07 -7.03
C LEU A 207 9.62 16.75 -7.68
N PHE A 208 8.63 16.07 -7.09
CA PHE A 208 8.16 14.75 -7.51
C PHE A 208 6.64 14.71 -7.67
N PRO A 209 6.05 15.56 -8.53
CA PRO A 209 4.59 15.68 -8.64
C PRO A 209 3.89 14.41 -9.11
N ASP A 210 4.59 13.60 -9.92
CA ASP A 210 4.06 12.36 -10.51
C ASP A 210 4.51 11.09 -9.78
N TRP A 211 5.25 11.23 -8.66
CA TRP A 211 5.75 10.08 -7.92
C TRP A 211 4.65 9.42 -7.09
N ARG A 212 4.71 8.11 -7.05
CA ARG A 212 3.90 7.25 -6.18
C ARG A 212 4.75 6.06 -5.72
N ALA A 213 4.45 5.56 -4.52
CA ALA A 213 5.12 4.37 -4.02
C ALA A 213 4.74 3.15 -4.86
N GLU A 214 5.73 2.45 -5.39
CA GLU A 214 5.62 1.19 -6.11
C GLU A 214 6.36 0.08 -5.38
N PHE A 215 6.19 -1.18 -5.81
CA PHE A 215 6.84 -2.33 -5.13
C PHE A 215 8.35 -2.15 -4.95
N GLY A 216 9.04 -1.53 -5.91
CA GLY A 216 10.48 -1.25 -5.84
C GLY A 216 10.88 -0.42 -4.62
N ASP A 217 10.06 0.55 -4.23
CA ASP A 217 10.31 1.40 -3.05
C ASP A 217 10.22 0.60 -1.75
N TYR A 218 9.26 -0.32 -1.65
CA TYR A 218 9.13 -1.22 -0.50
C TYR A 218 10.23 -2.28 -0.46
N LEU A 219 10.72 -2.72 -1.63
CA LEU A 219 11.87 -3.64 -1.69
C LEU A 219 13.14 -2.94 -1.23
N TYR A 220 13.38 -1.70 -1.65
CA TYR A 220 14.47 -0.87 -1.18
C TYR A 220 14.37 -0.64 0.35
N LEU A 221 13.19 -0.28 0.85
CA LEU A 221 12.94 -0.12 2.28
C LEU A 221 13.26 -1.40 3.07
N ALA A 222 12.79 -2.56 2.60
CA ALA A 222 13.04 -3.83 3.27
C ALA A 222 14.53 -4.21 3.21
N PHE A 223 15.21 -3.94 2.10
CA PHE A 223 16.64 -4.17 1.96
C PHE A 223 17.46 -3.31 2.92
N THR A 224 17.24 -2.01 2.94
CA THR A 224 17.97 -1.07 3.82
C THR A 224 17.68 -1.34 5.29
N ASN A 225 16.43 -1.70 5.64
CA ASN A 225 16.05 -2.08 6.99
C ASN A 225 16.73 -3.40 7.46
N ALA A 226 16.87 -4.38 6.58
CA ALA A 226 17.52 -5.65 6.90
C ALA A 226 19.04 -5.50 7.08
N THR A 227 19.69 -4.68 6.26
CA THR A 227 21.15 -4.51 6.30
C THR A 227 21.61 -3.71 7.52
N ALA A 228 20.76 -2.89 8.13
CA ALA A 228 21.00 -2.10 9.34
C ALA A 228 22.27 -1.19 9.31
N PHE A 229 22.89 -1.02 8.13
CA PHE A 229 24.08 -0.18 7.98
C PHE A 229 23.78 1.29 7.71
N SER A 230 22.54 1.62 7.43
CA SER A 230 22.07 3.00 7.22
C SER A 230 20.65 3.16 7.76
N PRO A 231 20.33 4.28 8.41
CA PRO A 231 18.94 4.59 8.69
C PRO A 231 18.19 4.63 7.37
N THR A 232 17.03 3.99 7.32
CA THR A 232 16.15 4.08 6.15
C THR A 232 15.73 5.53 5.97
N ASP A 233 15.79 6.04 4.76
CA ASP A 233 15.31 7.40 4.44
C ASP A 233 13.79 7.50 4.58
N THR A 234 13.12 6.35 4.61
CA THR A 234 11.67 6.21 4.76
C THR A 234 11.28 6.13 6.23
N LEU A 235 10.37 6.98 6.68
CA LEU A 235 9.94 7.05 8.07
C LEU A 235 8.69 6.20 8.31
N PRO A 236 8.75 5.19 9.24
CA PRO A 236 7.55 4.49 9.67
C PRO A 236 6.69 5.41 10.55
N THR A 237 5.46 5.67 10.17
CA THR A 237 4.55 6.58 10.86
C THR A 237 3.60 5.86 11.80
N SER A 238 3.14 4.67 11.44
CA SER A 238 2.22 3.87 12.24
C SER A 238 2.93 2.94 13.24
N ARG A 239 2.19 2.47 14.24
CA ARG A 239 2.75 1.54 15.24
C ARG A 239 3.10 0.19 14.61
N TRP A 240 2.23 -0.32 13.73
CA TRP A 240 2.46 -1.62 13.11
C TRP A 240 3.69 -1.59 12.18
N SER A 241 3.89 -0.49 11.42
CA SER A 241 5.06 -0.36 10.54
C SER A 241 6.36 -0.36 11.35
N LYS A 242 6.41 0.34 12.49
CA LYS A 242 7.56 0.34 13.40
C LYS A 242 7.84 -1.07 13.93
N MET A 243 6.81 -1.79 14.40
CA MET A 243 6.96 -3.14 14.96
C MET A 243 7.44 -4.14 13.90
N THR A 244 6.90 -4.08 12.68
CA THR A 244 7.32 -4.99 11.60
C THR A 244 8.74 -4.69 11.11
N MET A 245 9.15 -3.42 11.04
CA MET A 245 10.54 -3.06 10.73
C MET A 245 11.51 -3.53 11.83
N MET A 246 11.16 -3.37 13.10
CA MET A 246 11.96 -3.90 14.21
C MET A 246 12.10 -5.42 14.15
N LEU A 247 10.99 -6.13 13.87
CA LEU A 247 11.00 -7.58 13.73
C LEU A 247 11.88 -8.03 12.56
N GLN A 248 11.76 -7.39 11.41
CA GLN A 248 12.61 -7.68 10.26
C GLN A 248 14.09 -7.50 10.58
N SER A 249 14.45 -6.35 11.15
CA SER A 249 15.85 -6.05 11.51
C SER A 249 16.41 -7.04 12.53
N ALA A 250 15.62 -7.42 13.54
CA ALA A 250 16.03 -8.39 14.54
C ALA A 250 16.29 -9.77 13.92
N ILE A 251 15.41 -10.24 13.03
CA ILE A 251 15.58 -11.52 12.33
C ILE A 251 16.82 -11.45 11.42
N ALA A 252 16.95 -10.40 10.62
CA ALA A 252 18.08 -10.22 9.70
C ALA A 252 19.43 -10.18 10.42
N LEU A 253 19.52 -9.37 11.48
CA LEU A 253 20.74 -9.24 12.30
C LEU A 253 21.12 -10.58 12.96
N LEU A 254 20.14 -11.28 13.52
CA LEU A 254 20.40 -12.56 14.19
C LEU A 254 20.88 -13.62 13.20
N ILE A 255 20.27 -13.73 12.04
CA ILE A 255 20.71 -14.66 10.99
C ILE A 255 22.12 -14.31 10.53
N ALA A 256 22.40 -13.06 10.20
CA ALA A 256 23.70 -12.62 9.72
C ALA A 256 24.81 -12.87 10.77
N ALA A 257 24.57 -12.47 12.01
CA ALA A 257 25.54 -12.64 13.10
C ALA A 257 25.88 -14.13 13.36
N LEU A 258 24.85 -14.99 13.45
CA LEU A 258 25.04 -16.41 13.73
C LEU A 258 25.73 -17.15 12.57
N ILE A 259 25.42 -16.80 11.32
CA ILE A 259 26.06 -17.40 10.15
C ILE A 259 27.52 -17.01 10.11
N ILE A 260 27.85 -15.73 10.27
CA ILE A 260 29.23 -15.25 10.30
C ILE A 260 30.01 -15.94 11.43
N ALA A 261 29.45 -15.98 12.64
CA ALA A 261 30.08 -16.64 13.78
C ALA A 261 30.33 -18.13 13.50
N ARG A 262 29.35 -18.84 12.93
CA ARG A 262 29.51 -20.29 12.60
C ARG A 262 30.54 -20.51 11.50
N VAL A 263 30.51 -19.71 10.43
CA VAL A 263 31.47 -19.83 9.32
C VAL A 263 32.90 -19.60 9.81
N VAL A 264 33.12 -18.59 10.62
CA VAL A 264 34.44 -18.32 11.23
C VAL A 264 34.89 -19.50 12.09
N ASN A 265 33.99 -20.07 12.93
CA ASN A 265 34.33 -21.21 13.79
C ASN A 265 34.62 -22.51 13.01
N VAL A 266 34.07 -22.67 11.80
CA VAL A 266 34.32 -23.87 10.96
C VAL A 266 35.62 -23.71 10.14
N LEU A 267 36.08 -22.49 9.91
CA LEU A 267 37.31 -22.21 9.18
C LEU A 267 38.58 -22.31 10.05
N HIS A 268 38.41 -22.32 11.38
CA HIS A 268 39.47 -22.53 12.39
C HIS A 268 39.43 -23.95 12.95
#